data_19c6261e3d9d5e83c1fbbd52270c407f
#
_entry.id   19c6261e3d9d5e83c1fbbd52270c407f
#
_cell.length_a   1.000
_cell.length_b   1.000
_cell.length_c   1.000
_cell.angle_alpha   90.00
_cell.angle_beta   90.00
_cell.angle_gamma   90.00
#
_symmetry.space_group_name_H-M   'P 1'
#
loop_
_entity.id
_entity.type
_entity.pdbx_description
1 polymer ?
#
loop_
_entity_poly.entity_id
_entity_poly.type
_entity_poly.pdbx_seq_one_letter_code
_entity_poly.pdbx_strand_id
1 'polypeptide(L)'
;MFSSNSNKMLNIVLFGPPGAGKGTQANFLKQKYDLVHISTGDVFRDNIKNQTPLGKLAKSHMDKGSLVPDQLTVDMLASEVLNNSNSKGFIFDGFPRNIYQANALQKLLLELSAEVNAMIALEVPDSILVERLLNRGKTSGRTDDSNESIIRNRIEVYYKETAVLKSFYLNKGRYYGVSGVGEIDEIKDRLIDIIDSM
;
A
#
# COMPACT_ATOMS: atom_id res chain seq x y z
N MET A 1 -11.26 -1.21 -39.56
CA MET A 1 -10.17 -1.09 -38.60
C MET A 1 -10.75 -0.59 -37.29
N PHE A 2 -11.08 -1.49 -36.38
CA PHE A 2 -11.52 -1.10 -35.04
C PHE A 2 -10.27 -0.86 -34.22
N SER A 3 -9.96 0.41 -33.95
CA SER A 3 -8.94 0.81 -32.98
C SER A 3 -9.45 0.38 -31.60
N SER A 4 -9.00 -0.77 -31.11
CA SER A 4 -9.19 -1.15 -29.72
C SER A 4 -8.28 -0.26 -28.85
N ASN A 5 -8.78 0.90 -28.46
CA ASN A 5 -8.31 1.58 -27.27
C ASN A 5 -8.66 0.67 -26.08
N SER A 6 -7.88 -0.39 -25.86
CA SER A 6 -7.89 -1.06 -24.58
C SER A 6 -7.41 -0.01 -23.58
N ASN A 7 -8.32 0.55 -22.79
CA ASN A 7 -7.96 1.39 -21.65
C ASN A 7 -7.02 0.57 -20.76
N LYS A 8 -5.72 0.82 -20.87
CA LYS A 8 -4.70 0.10 -20.11
C LYS A 8 -4.95 0.44 -18.64
N MET A 9 -5.18 -0.57 -17.80
CA MET A 9 -5.40 -0.37 -16.36
C MET A 9 -4.21 0.37 -15.75
N LEU A 10 -4.48 1.37 -14.91
CA LEU A 10 -3.46 2.11 -14.17
C LEU A 10 -3.31 1.49 -12.77
N ASN A 11 -2.21 0.80 -12.54
CA ASN A 11 -1.94 0.08 -11.29
C ASN A 11 -0.73 0.69 -10.57
N ILE A 12 -0.97 1.29 -9.42
CA ILE A 12 0.02 2.01 -8.62
C ILE A 12 0.22 1.31 -7.29
N VAL A 13 1.46 1.06 -6.91
CA VAL A 13 1.83 0.67 -5.56
C VAL A 13 2.26 1.91 -4.78
N LEU A 14 1.51 2.30 -3.75
CA LEU A 14 1.95 3.30 -2.79
C LEU A 14 2.86 2.64 -1.76
N PHE A 15 4.11 3.06 -1.77
CA PHE A 15 5.18 2.48 -0.98
C PHE A 15 5.71 3.45 0.08
N GLY A 16 6.36 2.92 1.10
CA GLY A 16 6.94 3.72 2.17
C GLY A 16 6.60 3.15 3.56
N PRO A 17 7.34 3.57 4.59
CA PRO A 17 7.18 3.07 5.95
C PRO A 17 5.80 3.37 6.54
N PRO A 18 5.42 2.70 7.65
CA PRO A 18 4.22 3.08 8.39
C PRO A 18 4.34 4.55 8.83
N GLY A 19 3.23 5.31 8.73
CA GLY A 19 3.23 6.75 9.04
C GLY A 19 3.62 7.68 7.88
N ALA A 20 4.06 7.16 6.73
CA ALA A 20 4.47 7.98 5.58
C ALA A 20 3.34 8.78 4.90
N GLY A 21 2.07 8.50 5.20
CA GLY A 21 0.93 9.23 4.62
C GLY A 21 0.25 8.55 3.43
N LYS A 22 0.60 7.29 3.12
CA LYS A 22 0.07 6.53 1.96
C LYS A 22 -1.45 6.56 1.85
N GLY A 23 -2.17 6.20 2.91
CA GLY A 23 -3.63 6.15 2.89
C GLY A 23 -4.29 7.52 2.67
N THR A 24 -3.70 8.61 3.20
CA THR A 24 -4.16 9.97 2.95
C THR A 24 -4.05 10.31 1.46
N GLN A 25 -2.90 10.02 0.86
CA GLN A 25 -2.65 10.29 -0.54
C GLN A 25 -3.47 9.37 -1.47
N ALA A 26 -3.65 8.10 -1.10
CA ALA A 26 -4.50 7.17 -1.84
C ALA A 26 -5.93 7.68 -2.01
N ASN A 27 -6.48 8.36 -1.00
CA ASN A 27 -7.84 8.92 -1.07
C ASN A 27 -7.98 10.02 -2.13
N PHE A 28 -6.97 10.84 -2.35
CA PHE A 28 -6.96 11.84 -3.42
C PHE A 28 -6.76 11.20 -4.80
N LEU A 29 -5.80 10.29 -4.89
CA LEU A 29 -5.46 9.64 -6.16
C LEU A 29 -6.62 8.77 -6.68
N LYS A 30 -7.31 8.01 -5.81
CA LYS A 30 -8.47 7.21 -6.23
C LYS A 30 -9.59 8.06 -6.81
N GLN A 31 -9.81 9.27 -6.27
CA GLN A 31 -10.85 10.18 -6.77
C GLN A 31 -10.43 10.81 -8.11
N LYS A 32 -9.17 11.27 -8.23
CA LYS A 32 -8.67 11.90 -9.44
C LYS A 32 -8.64 10.95 -10.64
N TYR A 33 -8.19 9.70 -10.42
CA TYR A 33 -7.97 8.73 -11.51
C TYR A 33 -9.05 7.65 -11.60
N ASP A 34 -10.07 7.71 -10.74
CA ASP A 34 -11.15 6.71 -10.67
C ASP A 34 -10.62 5.28 -10.49
N LEU A 35 -9.71 5.12 -9.51
CA LEU A 35 -9.06 3.85 -9.20
C LEU A 35 -9.66 3.19 -7.96
N VAL A 36 -9.58 1.87 -7.91
CA VAL A 36 -9.92 1.11 -6.70
C VAL A 36 -8.73 1.13 -5.74
N HIS A 37 -8.94 1.66 -4.53
CA HIS A 37 -7.94 1.65 -3.47
C HIS A 37 -8.06 0.38 -2.63
N ILE A 38 -7.06 -0.48 -2.67
CA ILE A 38 -6.96 -1.69 -1.86
C ILE A 38 -5.91 -1.46 -0.76
N SER A 39 -6.38 -1.26 0.47
CA SER A 39 -5.53 -1.14 1.66
C SER A 39 -5.58 -2.45 2.45
N THR A 40 -4.53 -3.25 2.39
CA THR A 40 -4.47 -4.51 3.15
C THR A 40 -4.62 -4.29 4.66
N GLY A 41 -4.08 -3.18 5.16
CA GLY A 41 -4.22 -2.83 6.57
C GLY A 41 -5.66 -2.52 6.97
N ASP A 42 -6.44 -1.87 6.10
CA ASP A 42 -7.85 -1.55 6.38
C ASP A 42 -8.73 -2.80 6.27
N VAL A 43 -8.51 -3.63 5.26
CA VAL A 43 -9.24 -4.92 5.12
C VAL A 43 -9.01 -5.80 6.36
N PHE A 44 -7.78 -5.91 6.84
CA PHE A 44 -7.53 -6.68 8.09
C PHE A 44 -8.18 -6.03 9.30
N ARG A 45 -8.15 -4.71 9.46
CA ARG A 45 -8.82 -4.02 10.57
C ARG A 45 -10.34 -4.20 10.54
N ASP A 46 -10.96 -4.18 9.37
CA ASP A 46 -12.40 -4.45 9.23
C ASP A 46 -12.73 -5.90 9.61
N ASN A 47 -11.90 -6.85 9.22
CA ASN A 47 -12.03 -8.24 9.65
C ASN A 47 -11.85 -8.41 11.17
N ILE A 48 -10.92 -7.69 11.80
CA ILE A 48 -10.73 -7.67 13.26
C ILE A 48 -11.98 -7.12 13.95
N LYS A 49 -12.49 -5.99 13.46
CA LYS A 49 -13.71 -5.36 14.01
C LYS A 49 -14.91 -6.29 13.92
N ASN A 50 -15.05 -7.01 12.82
CA ASN A 50 -16.14 -7.96 12.58
C ASN A 50 -15.86 -9.35 13.17
N GLN A 51 -14.77 -9.54 13.91
CA GLN A 51 -14.40 -10.79 14.60
C GLN A 51 -14.37 -12.04 13.70
N THR A 52 -14.07 -11.87 12.41
CA THR A 52 -13.95 -13.00 11.48
C THR A 52 -12.76 -13.91 11.84
N PRO A 53 -12.72 -15.16 11.37
CA PRO A 53 -11.55 -16.03 11.56
C PRO A 53 -10.25 -15.37 11.03
N LEU A 54 -10.30 -14.70 9.88
CA LEU A 54 -9.19 -13.93 9.31
C LEU A 54 -8.79 -12.77 10.23
N GLY A 55 -9.76 -12.05 10.77
CA GLY A 55 -9.51 -10.93 11.70
C GLY A 55 -8.83 -11.37 12.99
N LYS A 56 -9.24 -12.50 13.57
CA LYS A 56 -8.61 -13.05 14.79
C LYS A 56 -7.15 -13.41 14.54
N LEU A 57 -6.85 -14.00 13.38
CA LEU A 57 -5.48 -14.35 13.00
C LEU A 57 -4.65 -13.08 12.70
N ALA A 58 -5.18 -12.16 11.90
CA ALA A 58 -4.51 -10.90 11.58
C ALA A 58 -4.17 -10.10 12.86
N LYS A 59 -5.10 -10.05 13.83
CA LYS A 59 -4.89 -9.35 15.10
C LYS A 59 -3.66 -9.85 15.86
N SER A 60 -3.44 -11.15 15.90
CA SER A 60 -2.28 -11.74 16.61
C SER A 60 -0.92 -11.30 16.05
N HIS A 61 -0.86 -10.93 14.79
CA HIS A 61 0.33 -10.38 14.12
C HIS A 61 0.38 -8.86 14.24
N MET A 62 -0.72 -8.17 13.95
CA MET A 62 -0.77 -6.71 13.92
C MET A 62 -0.51 -6.08 15.30
N ASP A 63 -1.05 -6.69 16.38
CA ASP A 63 -0.81 -6.22 17.77
C ASP A 63 0.68 -6.28 18.16
N LYS A 64 1.47 -7.11 17.51
CA LYS A 64 2.92 -7.21 17.69
C LYS A 64 3.73 -6.35 16.70
N GLY A 65 3.06 -5.68 15.77
CA GLY A 65 3.70 -4.95 14.67
C GLY A 65 4.33 -5.83 13.60
N SER A 66 3.99 -7.14 13.57
CA SER A 66 4.48 -8.11 12.58
C SER A 66 3.59 -8.16 11.34
N LEU A 67 4.12 -8.71 10.25
CA LEU A 67 3.32 -8.95 9.05
C LEU A 67 2.35 -10.14 9.24
N VAL A 68 1.16 -10.02 8.69
CA VAL A 68 0.23 -11.14 8.52
C VAL A 68 0.85 -12.13 7.51
N PRO A 69 0.69 -13.46 7.67
CA PRO A 69 1.24 -14.45 6.75
C PRO A 69 0.95 -14.16 5.29
N ASP A 70 1.96 -14.34 4.43
CA ASP A 70 1.92 -13.94 3.02
C ASP A 70 0.76 -14.54 2.25
N GLN A 71 0.52 -15.84 2.40
CA GLN A 71 -0.54 -16.52 1.65
C GLN A 71 -1.92 -15.93 1.95
N LEU A 72 -2.22 -15.65 3.22
CA LEU A 72 -3.49 -15.03 3.59
C LEU A 72 -3.65 -13.62 3.02
N THR A 73 -2.54 -12.86 3.01
CA THR A 73 -2.55 -11.51 2.44
C THR A 73 -2.74 -11.55 0.93
N VAL A 74 -2.09 -12.50 0.25
CA VAL A 74 -2.23 -12.71 -1.21
C VAL A 74 -3.65 -13.15 -1.57
N ASP A 75 -4.22 -14.14 -0.84
CA ASP A 75 -5.57 -14.64 -1.12
C ASP A 75 -6.64 -13.56 -0.95
N MET A 76 -6.51 -12.76 0.14
CA MET A 76 -7.38 -11.63 0.38
C MET A 76 -7.25 -10.58 -0.75
N LEU A 77 -6.03 -10.21 -1.14
CA LEU A 77 -5.80 -9.26 -2.20
C LEU A 77 -6.35 -9.75 -3.55
N ALA A 78 -6.12 -11.03 -3.87
CA ALA A 78 -6.64 -11.63 -5.11
C ALA A 78 -8.17 -11.53 -5.18
N SER A 79 -8.85 -11.81 -4.07
CA SER A 79 -10.31 -11.65 -3.98
C SER A 79 -10.75 -10.21 -4.27
N GLU A 80 -10.10 -9.21 -3.66
CA GLU A 80 -10.40 -7.79 -3.86
C GLU A 80 -10.17 -7.36 -5.32
N VAL A 81 -9.07 -7.79 -5.93
CA VAL A 81 -8.74 -7.48 -7.32
C VAL A 81 -9.76 -8.11 -8.29
N LEU A 82 -10.09 -9.39 -8.10
CA LEU A 82 -11.05 -10.10 -8.96
C LEU A 82 -12.47 -9.52 -8.85
N ASN A 83 -12.90 -9.14 -7.66
CA ASN A 83 -14.19 -8.47 -7.44
C ASN A 83 -14.29 -7.12 -8.14
N ASN A 84 -13.16 -6.48 -8.45
CA ASN A 84 -13.06 -5.17 -9.09
C ASN A 84 -12.35 -5.23 -10.46
N SER A 85 -12.35 -6.38 -11.13
CA SER A 85 -11.60 -6.62 -12.39
C SER A 85 -11.99 -5.69 -13.55
N ASN A 86 -13.15 -5.05 -13.50
CA ASN A 86 -13.62 -4.08 -14.51
C ASN A 86 -13.25 -2.62 -14.19
N SER A 87 -12.45 -2.39 -13.13
CA SER A 87 -12.01 -1.03 -12.76
C SER A 87 -11.02 -0.46 -13.75
N LYS A 88 -10.80 0.88 -13.70
CA LYS A 88 -9.74 1.54 -14.48
C LYS A 88 -8.34 1.22 -13.99
N GLY A 89 -8.22 0.60 -12.82
CA GLY A 89 -6.98 0.17 -12.21
C GLY A 89 -7.04 0.23 -10.68
N PHE A 90 -5.88 0.06 -10.07
CA PHE A 90 -5.78 -0.12 -8.64
C PHE A 90 -4.71 0.78 -8.01
N ILE A 91 -4.96 1.17 -6.76
CA ILE A 91 -3.95 1.67 -5.84
C ILE A 91 -3.75 0.61 -4.76
N PHE A 92 -2.58 0.01 -4.71
CA PHE A 92 -2.20 -0.95 -3.68
C PHE A 92 -1.51 -0.23 -2.53
N ASP A 93 -2.09 -0.25 -1.34
CA ASP A 93 -1.55 0.35 -0.11
C ASP A 93 -1.27 -0.74 0.93
N GLY A 94 -0.02 -0.81 1.36
CA GLY A 94 0.45 -1.83 2.29
C GLY A 94 0.65 -3.21 1.67
N PHE A 95 0.66 -3.31 0.36
CA PHE A 95 0.99 -4.50 -0.43
C PHE A 95 1.63 -4.08 -1.76
N PRO A 96 2.67 -4.79 -2.26
CA PRO A 96 3.37 -5.90 -1.60
C PRO A 96 4.28 -5.41 -0.45
N ARG A 97 4.64 -6.31 0.46
CA ARG A 97 5.58 -6.04 1.57
C ARG A 97 6.86 -6.87 1.53
N ASN A 98 6.96 -7.82 0.62
CA ASN A 98 8.18 -8.58 0.36
C ASN A 98 8.18 -9.10 -1.09
N ILE A 99 9.28 -9.75 -1.49
CA ILE A 99 9.45 -10.26 -2.86
C ILE A 99 8.42 -11.34 -3.23
N TYR A 100 8.04 -12.21 -2.29
CA TYR A 100 7.00 -13.22 -2.54
C TYR A 100 5.68 -12.56 -2.93
N GLN A 101 5.23 -11.57 -2.15
CA GLN A 101 4.01 -10.80 -2.43
C GLN A 101 4.11 -10.01 -3.73
N ALA A 102 5.28 -9.43 -4.05
CA ALA A 102 5.49 -8.70 -5.31
C ALA A 102 5.35 -9.61 -6.55
N ASN A 103 5.89 -10.82 -6.47
CA ASN A 103 5.73 -11.81 -7.54
C ASN A 103 4.27 -12.30 -7.65
N ALA A 104 3.58 -12.50 -6.53
CA ALA A 104 2.17 -12.86 -6.51
C ALA A 104 1.29 -11.76 -7.15
N LEU A 105 1.54 -10.49 -6.81
CA LEU A 105 0.86 -9.34 -7.44
C LEU A 105 1.10 -9.31 -8.95
N GLN A 106 2.34 -9.49 -9.38
CA GLN A 106 2.67 -9.51 -10.80
C GLN A 106 1.90 -10.62 -11.53
N LYS A 107 1.86 -11.84 -10.97
CA LYS A 107 1.13 -12.96 -11.54
C LYS A 107 -0.37 -12.67 -11.64
N LEU A 108 -0.97 -12.15 -10.58
CA LEU A 108 -2.39 -11.79 -10.52
C LEU A 108 -2.76 -10.75 -11.59
N LEU A 109 -1.98 -9.69 -11.73
CA LEU A 109 -2.24 -8.66 -12.72
C LEU A 109 -2.05 -9.16 -14.17
N LEU A 110 -1.11 -10.09 -14.41
CA LEU A 110 -0.95 -10.72 -15.72
C LEU A 110 -2.19 -11.47 -16.17
N GLU A 111 -2.93 -12.10 -15.25
CA GLU A 111 -4.22 -12.76 -15.56
C GLU A 111 -5.28 -11.76 -16.07
N LEU A 112 -5.15 -10.48 -15.70
CA LEU A 112 -5.97 -9.37 -16.19
C LEU A 112 -5.33 -8.64 -17.38
N SER A 113 -4.28 -9.17 -17.98
CA SER A 113 -3.48 -8.52 -19.04
C SER A 113 -2.95 -7.14 -18.61
N ALA A 114 -2.66 -6.98 -17.33
CA ALA A 114 -2.20 -5.76 -16.70
C ALA A 114 -0.87 -5.96 -15.96
N GLU A 115 -0.30 -4.87 -15.49
CA GLU A 115 0.96 -4.86 -14.74
C GLU A 115 0.99 -3.69 -13.75
N VAL A 116 1.93 -3.69 -12.81
CA VAL A 116 2.20 -2.51 -11.98
C VAL A 116 2.88 -1.46 -12.85
N ASN A 117 2.25 -0.29 -13.01
CA ASN A 117 2.79 0.81 -13.79
C ASN A 117 3.88 1.55 -13.00
N ALA A 118 3.63 1.82 -11.72
CA ALA A 118 4.57 2.50 -10.85
C ALA A 118 4.51 1.99 -9.42
N MET A 119 5.66 1.93 -8.76
CA MET A 119 5.78 1.98 -7.31
C MET A 119 6.22 3.39 -6.93
N ILE A 120 5.36 4.14 -6.24
CA ILE A 120 5.66 5.49 -5.79
C ILE A 120 5.90 5.46 -4.28
N ALA A 121 7.13 5.79 -3.89
CA ALA A 121 7.60 5.69 -2.51
C ALA A 121 7.56 7.06 -1.82
N LEU A 122 6.81 7.17 -0.73
CA LEU A 122 6.86 8.31 0.17
C LEU A 122 8.06 8.16 1.11
N GLU A 123 9.08 8.98 0.93
CA GLU A 123 10.30 8.99 1.73
C GLU A 123 10.13 10.00 2.88
N VAL A 124 10.21 9.50 4.12
CA VAL A 124 9.98 10.30 5.35
C VAL A 124 10.98 9.87 6.41
N PRO A 125 11.66 10.81 7.12
CA PRO A 125 12.54 10.50 8.23
C PRO A 125 11.83 9.79 9.40
N ASP A 126 12.50 8.84 10.06
CA ASP A 126 11.92 8.01 11.12
C ASP A 126 11.38 8.82 12.31
N SER A 127 12.05 9.93 12.67
CA SER A 127 11.57 10.82 13.74
C SER A 127 10.16 11.35 13.47
N ILE A 128 9.88 11.72 12.23
CA ILE A 128 8.56 12.20 11.79
C ILE A 128 7.54 11.04 11.75
N LEU A 129 7.98 9.84 11.38
CA LEU A 129 7.11 8.66 11.33
C LEU A 129 6.57 8.30 12.71
N VAL A 130 7.45 8.25 13.72
CA VAL A 130 7.07 7.93 15.11
C VAL A 130 6.06 8.95 15.63
N GLU A 131 6.34 10.24 15.46
CA GLU A 131 5.44 11.31 15.88
C GLU A 131 4.05 11.19 15.21
N ARG A 132 4.02 11.03 13.87
CA ARG A 132 2.77 10.88 13.11
C ARG A 132 1.95 9.68 13.57
N LEU A 133 2.61 8.54 13.85
CA LEU A 133 1.94 7.31 14.29
C LEU A 133 1.39 7.45 15.71
N LEU A 134 2.14 8.02 16.65
CA LEU A 134 1.66 8.31 18.01
C LEU A 134 0.45 9.25 17.98
N ASN A 135 0.51 10.32 17.18
CA ASN A 135 -0.61 11.25 17.04
C ASN A 135 -1.84 10.57 16.42
N ARG A 136 -1.65 9.72 15.40
CA ARG A 136 -2.75 8.94 14.82
C ARG A 136 -3.37 7.97 15.84
N GLY A 137 -2.55 7.32 16.66
CA GLY A 137 -3.01 6.41 17.70
C GLY A 137 -3.98 7.05 18.69
N LYS A 138 -3.80 8.34 19.00
CA LYS A 138 -4.68 9.09 19.91
C LYS A 138 -6.12 9.24 19.41
N THR A 139 -6.32 9.22 18.09
CA THR A 139 -7.62 9.56 17.47
C THR A 139 -8.24 8.42 16.67
N SER A 140 -7.43 7.47 16.18
CA SER A 140 -7.89 6.44 15.23
C SER A 140 -8.37 5.15 15.87
N GLY A 141 -8.11 4.93 17.17
CA GLY A 141 -8.38 3.67 17.85
C GLY A 141 -7.54 2.48 17.35
N ARG A 142 -6.49 2.73 16.54
CA ARG A 142 -5.59 1.68 16.05
C ARG A 142 -4.68 1.17 17.16
N THR A 143 -4.81 -0.09 17.52
CA THR A 143 -3.99 -0.72 18.56
C THR A 143 -2.50 -0.78 18.19
N ASP A 144 -2.20 -0.92 16.91
CA ASP A 144 -0.84 -0.96 16.36
C ASP A 144 -0.12 0.41 16.34
N ASP A 145 -0.82 1.49 16.71
CA ASP A 145 -0.27 2.85 16.88
C ASP A 145 -0.29 3.33 18.35
N SER A 146 -0.75 2.49 19.27
CA SER A 146 -0.97 2.89 20.67
C SER A 146 0.32 2.92 21.51
N ASN A 147 1.37 2.25 21.06
CA ASN A 147 2.61 2.06 21.82
C ASN A 147 3.83 2.31 20.93
N GLU A 148 4.76 3.14 21.41
CA GLU A 148 5.98 3.48 20.68
C GLU A 148 6.86 2.26 20.37
N SER A 149 6.90 1.25 21.24
CA SER A 149 7.69 0.03 20.97
C SER A 149 7.10 -0.77 19.79
N ILE A 150 5.78 -0.84 19.66
CA ILE A 150 5.11 -1.46 18.52
C ILE A 150 5.38 -0.67 17.25
N ILE A 151 5.30 0.66 17.33
CA ILE A 151 5.60 1.57 16.20
C ILE A 151 7.03 1.36 15.70
N ARG A 152 8.02 1.34 16.60
CA ARG A 152 9.43 1.11 16.25
C ARG A 152 9.63 -0.27 15.64
N ASN A 153 9.00 -1.31 16.19
CA ASN A 153 9.04 -2.65 15.59
C ASN A 153 8.47 -2.66 14.16
N ARG A 154 7.37 -1.95 13.91
CA ARG A 154 6.80 -1.84 12.54
C ARG A 154 7.74 -1.15 11.56
N ILE A 155 8.47 -0.13 12.01
CA ILE A 155 9.48 0.56 11.19
C ILE A 155 10.66 -0.39 10.92
N GLU A 156 11.12 -1.13 11.92
CA GLU A 156 12.18 -2.14 11.78
C GLU A 156 11.77 -3.25 10.80
N VAL A 157 10.57 -3.80 10.96
CA VAL A 157 10.02 -4.82 10.04
C VAL A 157 9.93 -4.28 8.61
N TYR A 158 9.55 -3.00 8.43
CA TYR A 158 9.57 -2.38 7.11
C TYR A 158 10.97 -2.38 6.50
N TYR A 159 11.99 -1.96 7.22
CA TYR A 159 13.36 -1.94 6.69
C TYR A 159 13.91 -3.35 6.42
N LYS A 160 13.59 -4.31 7.28
CA LYS A 160 14.07 -5.67 7.15
C LYS A 160 13.40 -6.45 6.01
N GLU A 161 12.08 -6.37 5.91
CA GLU A 161 11.28 -7.22 5.02
C GLU A 161 10.83 -6.50 3.74
N THR A 162 10.55 -5.20 3.84
CA THR A 162 9.81 -4.46 2.80
C THR A 162 10.71 -3.56 1.96
N ALA A 163 11.73 -2.94 2.54
CA ALA A 163 12.58 -1.98 1.83
C ALA A 163 13.31 -2.59 0.61
N VAL A 164 13.51 -3.91 0.58
CA VAL A 164 14.09 -4.65 -0.56
C VAL A 164 13.30 -4.45 -1.86
N LEU A 165 12.01 -4.14 -1.77
CA LEU A 165 11.16 -3.89 -2.93
C LEU A 165 11.58 -2.66 -3.74
N LYS A 166 12.29 -1.69 -3.12
CA LYS A 166 12.90 -0.58 -3.84
C LYS A 166 13.76 -1.08 -5.00
N SER A 167 14.71 -1.97 -4.72
CA SER A 167 15.58 -2.55 -5.74
C SER A 167 14.80 -3.39 -6.76
N PHE A 168 13.80 -4.14 -6.32
CA PHE A 168 12.96 -4.94 -7.20
C PHE A 168 12.24 -4.11 -8.27
N TYR A 169 11.68 -2.93 -7.90
CA TYR A 169 10.98 -2.06 -8.84
C TYR A 169 11.93 -1.10 -9.58
N LEU A 170 13.07 -0.73 -8.99
CA LEU A 170 14.14 0.00 -9.70
C LEU A 170 14.66 -0.81 -10.89
N ASN A 171 14.94 -2.09 -10.71
CA ASN A 171 15.40 -2.97 -11.81
C ASN A 171 14.37 -3.13 -12.93
N LYS A 172 13.10 -2.81 -12.66
CA LYS A 172 12.02 -2.82 -13.66
C LYS A 172 11.76 -1.42 -14.27
N GLY A 173 12.50 -0.39 -13.85
CA GLY A 173 12.27 0.99 -14.29
C GLY A 173 10.93 1.59 -13.80
N ARG A 174 10.39 1.09 -12.68
CA ARG A 174 9.05 1.44 -12.17
C ARG A 174 9.05 2.00 -10.75
N TYR A 175 10.18 2.44 -10.25
CA TYR A 175 10.30 3.04 -8.94
C TYR A 175 10.44 4.56 -9.03
N TYR A 176 9.64 5.27 -8.26
CA TYR A 176 9.67 6.73 -8.13
C TYR A 176 9.69 7.11 -6.66
N GLY A 177 10.77 7.77 -6.21
CA GLY A 177 10.88 8.29 -4.85
C GLY A 177 10.34 9.71 -4.76
N VAL A 178 9.54 10.00 -3.74
CA VAL A 178 8.93 11.31 -3.48
C VAL A 178 9.11 11.67 -2.03
N SER A 179 9.47 12.93 -1.74
CA SER A 179 9.45 13.42 -0.35
C SER A 179 8.02 13.39 0.21
N GLY A 180 7.82 12.61 1.27
CA GLY A 180 6.58 12.58 2.06
C GLY A 180 6.54 13.61 3.19
N VAL A 181 7.42 14.62 3.13
CA VAL A 181 7.49 15.75 4.08
C VAL A 181 6.94 17.01 3.43
N GLY A 182 6.18 17.80 4.17
CA GLY A 182 5.48 18.99 3.72
C GLY A 182 3.98 18.91 3.95
N GLU A 183 3.26 19.85 3.37
CA GLU A 183 1.81 19.91 3.45
C GLU A 183 1.16 18.79 2.60
N ILE A 184 -0.03 18.38 2.98
CA ILE A 184 -0.75 17.27 2.33
C ILE A 184 -0.94 17.52 0.82
N ASP A 185 -1.28 18.75 0.45
CA ASP A 185 -1.50 19.11 -0.95
C ASP A 185 -0.20 19.14 -1.76
N GLU A 186 0.91 19.61 -1.17
CA GLU A 186 2.22 19.57 -1.83
C GLU A 186 2.65 18.12 -2.16
N ILE A 187 2.43 17.20 -1.21
CA ILE A 187 2.76 15.78 -1.43
C ILE A 187 1.84 15.19 -2.51
N LYS A 188 0.55 15.54 -2.47
CA LYS A 188 -0.43 15.13 -3.49
C LYS A 188 0.02 15.57 -4.89
N ASP A 189 0.44 16.83 -5.05
CA ASP A 189 0.84 17.38 -6.34
C ASP A 189 2.08 16.68 -6.88
N ARG A 190 3.10 16.40 -6.04
CA ARG A 190 4.28 15.61 -6.42
C ARG A 190 3.91 14.21 -6.92
N LEU A 191 2.91 13.55 -6.31
CA LEU A 191 2.43 12.23 -6.76
C LEU A 191 1.71 12.33 -8.10
N ILE A 192 0.87 13.35 -8.26
CA ILE A 192 0.14 13.62 -9.50
C ILE A 192 1.09 13.88 -10.66
N ASP A 193 2.12 14.70 -10.46
CA ASP A 193 3.13 15.00 -11.49
C ASP A 193 3.82 13.74 -12.01
N ILE A 194 4.12 12.79 -11.13
CA ILE A 194 4.68 11.50 -11.53
C ILE A 194 3.67 10.69 -12.36
N ILE A 195 2.43 10.57 -11.88
CA ILE A 195 1.41 9.76 -12.54
C ILE A 195 1.03 10.35 -13.91
N ASP A 196 0.88 11.66 -13.99
CA ASP A 196 0.51 12.35 -15.24
C ASP A 196 1.68 12.36 -16.27
N SER A 197 2.93 12.05 -15.84
CA SER A 197 4.11 11.92 -16.71
C SER A 197 4.33 10.52 -17.30
N MET A 198 3.52 9.51 -16.89
CA MET A 198 3.61 8.12 -17.38
C MET A 198 2.80 7.95 -18.66
#